data_42a58193c1a46ddbbc9b650c10fd0407
#
_entry.id   42a58193c1a46ddbbc9b650c10fd0407
#
_cell.length_a   1.000
_cell.length_b   1.000
_cell.length_c   1.000
_cell.angle_alpha   90.00
_cell.angle_beta   90.00
_cell.angle_gamma   90.00
#
_symmetry.space_group_name_H-M   'P 1'
#
loop_
_entity.id
_entity.type
_entity.pdbx_description
1 polymer ?
#
loop_
_entity_poly.entity_id
_entity_poly.type
_entity_poly.pdbx_seq_one_letter_code
_entity_poly.pdbx_strand_id
1 'polypeptide(L)'
;HQEGVAKSDFEIFGVVDLNEGEIAAGSDATITFTVDVLQAFEVPAYEGLKVTNEPTEASAEEVEKMFEQMLSQRAEFNVAEKAADKGDYVRCSYEGKIGDELVADLVPETPMYGSQKVTWEEAGAEGTPGVQAIVDGVVGMQAGDEKEVTMEFPADFKPEALAGKTAVYSLKAEEVREKVMPAMDDAFFASMQVKDEAELRERISQNIEGQKKEKNSNAERQQITEQLLASVEFAIPESGIESETEAVLRDFMQRNMQQGASEADFEAHKEQLHEGASKAAHDRLKSRLILSKIAEKEKVQAENDDFSRLIMMQAQQSGEKPEKIVKEIQKDQSRINNMRSEILLGKTMDLILDKAERETVAAATAEA
;
A
#
# COMPACT_ATOMS: atom_id res chain seq x y z
N HIS A 1 0.62 37.03 22.28
CA HIS A 1 0.51 36.27 21.03
C HIS A 1 -0.97 36.09 20.63
N GLN A 2 -1.77 35.37 21.41
CA GLN A 2 -3.19 35.07 21.10
C GLN A 2 -4.06 36.32 20.91
N GLU A 3 -3.83 37.41 21.68
CA GLU A 3 -4.58 38.65 21.53
C GLU A 3 -4.22 39.45 20.26
N GLY A 4 -2.96 39.37 19.80
CA GLY A 4 -2.53 40.02 18.55
C GLY A 4 -3.14 39.35 17.32
N VAL A 5 -3.14 38.02 17.31
CA VAL A 5 -3.76 37.20 16.24
C VAL A 5 -5.27 37.43 16.19
N ALA A 6 -5.94 37.46 17.33
CA ALA A 6 -7.41 37.66 17.40
C ALA A 6 -7.89 39.06 16.94
N LYS A 7 -6.97 40.05 16.85
CA LYS A 7 -7.26 41.39 16.38
C LYS A 7 -6.87 41.66 14.92
N SER A 8 -6.28 40.71 14.26
CA SER A 8 -5.93 40.82 12.84
C SER A 8 -7.14 40.51 11.96
N ASP A 9 -7.33 41.30 10.90
CA ASP A 9 -8.37 41.03 9.85
C ASP A 9 -7.94 39.96 8.84
N PHE A 10 -6.79 39.29 9.11
CA PHE A 10 -6.20 38.27 8.22
C PHE A 10 -6.42 36.87 8.76
N GLU A 11 -6.67 35.91 7.88
CA GLU A 11 -6.65 34.48 8.20
C GLU A 11 -5.19 34.03 8.31
N ILE A 12 -4.66 33.99 9.55
CA ILE A 12 -3.27 33.63 9.81
C ILE A 12 -3.10 32.13 9.68
N PHE A 13 -2.24 31.72 8.75
CA PHE A 13 -1.86 30.32 8.54
C PHE A 13 -0.84 29.83 9.58
N GLY A 14 0.17 30.65 9.86
CA GLY A 14 1.22 30.35 10.83
C GLY A 14 2.04 31.58 11.22
N VAL A 15 2.81 31.44 12.30
CA VAL A 15 3.80 32.46 12.72
C VAL A 15 5.16 31.96 12.27
N VAL A 16 5.81 32.74 11.41
CA VAL A 16 7.11 32.40 10.79
C VAL A 16 8.25 32.89 11.66
N ASP A 17 8.12 34.13 12.23
CA ASP A 17 9.16 34.73 13.05
C ASP A 17 8.56 35.58 14.17
N LEU A 18 9.28 35.67 15.29
CA LEU A 18 8.94 36.45 16.46
C LEU A 18 10.14 37.29 16.89
N ASN A 19 10.00 38.60 16.76
CA ASN A 19 11.01 39.53 17.28
C ASN A 19 10.45 40.22 18.52
N GLU A 20 11.04 39.92 19.67
CA GLU A 20 10.58 40.41 20.99
C GLU A 20 11.06 41.82 21.32
N GLY A 21 11.84 42.51 20.49
CA GLY A 21 12.34 43.84 20.77
C GLY A 21 13.01 43.99 22.15
N GLU A 22 13.31 45.23 22.56
CA GLU A 22 13.83 45.48 23.91
C GLU A 22 12.67 45.54 24.94
N ILE A 23 12.65 44.57 25.85
CA ILE A 23 11.70 44.54 26.97
C ILE A 23 12.38 45.09 28.22
N ALA A 24 12.00 46.31 28.65
CA ALA A 24 12.49 46.92 29.88
C ALA A 24 11.34 47.17 30.86
N ALA A 25 11.62 46.96 32.16
CA ALA A 25 10.60 47.19 33.20
C ALA A 25 10.16 48.65 33.24
N GLY A 26 8.86 48.91 33.05
CA GLY A 26 8.26 50.25 33.08
C GLY A 26 8.27 51.00 31.75
N SER A 27 8.65 50.36 30.65
CA SER A 27 8.58 50.90 29.29
C SER A 27 7.59 50.08 28.43
N ASP A 28 7.06 50.72 27.40
CA ASP A 28 6.30 49.99 26.38
C ASP A 28 7.24 49.05 25.60
N ALA A 29 6.80 47.82 25.39
CA ALA A 29 7.51 46.83 24.57
C ALA A 29 6.82 46.65 23.24
N THR A 30 7.62 46.58 22.16
CA THR A 30 7.12 46.27 20.83
C THR A 30 7.51 44.83 20.47
N ILE A 31 6.51 43.99 20.20
CA ILE A 31 6.70 42.61 19.72
C ILE A 31 6.23 42.58 18.28
N THR A 32 7.12 42.15 17.38
CA THR A 32 6.83 42.03 15.95
C THR A 32 6.66 40.57 15.57
N PHE A 33 5.54 40.24 14.96
CA PHE A 33 5.24 38.93 14.43
C PHE A 33 5.31 38.97 12.90
N THR A 34 6.08 38.09 12.29
CA THR A 34 5.98 37.78 10.87
C THR A 34 5.06 36.59 10.75
N VAL A 35 3.99 36.75 10.01
CA VAL A 35 2.95 35.73 9.88
C VAL A 35 2.72 35.41 8.41
N ASP A 36 2.51 34.13 8.13
CA ASP A 36 1.95 33.69 6.87
C ASP A 36 0.44 33.85 6.89
N VAL A 37 -0.08 34.41 5.81
CA VAL A 37 -1.51 34.68 5.64
C VAL A 37 -2.06 33.76 4.56
N LEU A 38 -3.17 33.11 4.84
CA LEU A 38 -3.88 32.31 3.86
C LEU A 38 -4.65 33.24 2.91
N GLN A 39 -4.47 33.06 1.61
CA GLN A 39 -5.27 33.74 0.62
C GLN A 39 -6.73 33.27 0.74
N ALA A 40 -7.65 34.24 0.86
CA ALA A 40 -9.07 33.94 0.91
C ALA A 40 -9.50 33.28 -0.43
N PHE A 41 -10.24 32.19 -0.32
CA PHE A 41 -10.83 31.50 -1.47
C PHE A 41 -12.29 31.14 -1.17
N GLU A 42 -13.09 31.04 -2.25
CA GLU A 42 -14.48 30.60 -2.12
C GLU A 42 -14.56 29.07 -2.02
N VAL A 43 -15.49 28.59 -1.20
CA VAL A 43 -15.76 27.16 -1.07
C VAL A 43 -16.24 26.62 -2.41
N PRO A 44 -15.55 25.65 -3.03
CA PRO A 44 -15.96 25.10 -4.30
C PRO A 44 -17.31 24.37 -4.21
N ALA A 45 -17.91 24.05 -5.35
CA ALA A 45 -19.06 23.15 -5.39
C ALA A 45 -18.60 21.74 -4.99
N TYR A 46 -19.21 21.18 -3.96
CA TYR A 46 -18.87 19.84 -3.40
C TYR A 46 -20.08 18.90 -3.38
N GLU A 47 -21.27 19.36 -3.76
CA GLU A 47 -22.48 18.55 -3.90
C GLU A 47 -22.62 18.02 -5.32
N GLY A 48 -23.06 16.77 -5.45
CA GLY A 48 -23.26 16.14 -6.77
C GLY A 48 -21.96 15.87 -7.54
N LEU A 49 -20.82 15.75 -6.84
CA LEU A 49 -19.57 15.31 -7.47
C LEU A 49 -19.75 13.87 -7.98
N LYS A 50 -19.22 13.58 -9.17
CA LYS A 50 -19.36 12.27 -9.80
C LYS A 50 -18.19 11.38 -9.40
N VAL A 51 -18.51 10.19 -8.91
CA VAL A 51 -17.52 9.15 -8.59
C VAL A 51 -17.88 7.84 -9.25
N THR A 52 -16.86 7.11 -9.67
CA THR A 52 -16.99 5.78 -10.25
C THR A 52 -16.49 4.72 -9.26
N ASN A 53 -17.20 3.61 -9.21
CA ASN A 53 -16.82 2.44 -8.41
C ASN A 53 -16.96 1.15 -9.22
N GLU A 54 -16.32 0.08 -8.75
CA GLU A 54 -16.42 -1.26 -9.32
C GLU A 54 -17.49 -2.07 -8.56
N PRO A 55 -18.07 -3.15 -9.16
CA PRO A 55 -18.97 -4.05 -8.45
C PRO A 55 -18.30 -4.65 -7.21
N THR A 56 -19.04 -4.69 -6.12
CA THR A 56 -18.51 -5.20 -4.83
C THR A 56 -18.86 -6.65 -4.57
N GLU A 57 -19.77 -7.25 -5.34
CA GLU A 57 -20.11 -8.66 -5.19
C GLU A 57 -18.91 -9.55 -5.51
N ALA A 58 -18.71 -10.60 -4.72
CA ALA A 58 -17.71 -11.61 -5.00
C ALA A 58 -18.25 -12.56 -6.08
N SER A 59 -17.50 -12.76 -7.17
CA SER A 59 -17.83 -13.77 -8.17
C SER A 59 -17.53 -15.18 -7.64
N ALA A 60 -18.20 -16.18 -8.18
CA ALA A 60 -17.92 -17.57 -7.85
C ALA A 60 -16.46 -17.97 -8.18
N GLU A 61 -15.89 -17.40 -9.24
CA GLU A 61 -14.49 -17.63 -9.65
C GLU A 61 -13.50 -17.06 -8.63
N GLU A 62 -13.74 -15.83 -8.13
CA GLU A 62 -12.89 -15.23 -7.10
C GLU A 62 -12.93 -16.01 -5.78
N VAL A 63 -14.13 -16.48 -5.41
CA VAL A 63 -14.30 -17.32 -4.20
C VAL A 63 -13.56 -18.64 -4.36
N GLU A 64 -13.68 -19.30 -5.52
CA GLU A 64 -12.97 -20.55 -5.79
C GLU A 64 -11.47 -20.37 -5.78
N LYS A 65 -10.96 -19.36 -6.48
CA LYS A 65 -9.52 -19.04 -6.51
C LYS A 65 -8.95 -18.77 -5.11
N MET A 66 -9.65 -17.99 -4.30
CA MET A 66 -9.23 -17.70 -2.91
C MET A 66 -9.30 -18.96 -2.03
N PHE A 67 -10.32 -19.80 -2.24
CA PHE A 67 -10.49 -21.06 -1.53
C PHE A 67 -9.35 -22.04 -1.87
N GLU A 68 -9.06 -22.26 -3.16
CA GLU A 68 -7.94 -23.10 -3.61
C GLU A 68 -6.60 -22.58 -3.10
N GLN A 69 -6.38 -21.28 -3.15
CA GLN A 69 -5.16 -20.64 -2.66
C GLN A 69 -4.98 -20.85 -1.15
N MET A 70 -6.06 -20.74 -0.38
CA MET A 70 -6.05 -20.99 1.05
C MET A 70 -5.77 -22.47 1.38
N LEU A 71 -6.33 -23.41 0.64
CA LEU A 71 -6.02 -24.84 0.78
C LEU A 71 -4.55 -25.12 0.43
N SER A 72 -4.07 -24.53 -0.67
CA SER A 72 -2.68 -24.67 -1.13
C SER A 72 -1.67 -24.18 -0.08
N GLN A 73 -1.95 -23.06 0.61
CA GLN A 73 -1.10 -22.57 1.68
C GLN A 73 -1.01 -23.50 2.90
N ARG A 74 -1.96 -24.43 3.04
CA ARG A 74 -1.99 -25.43 4.12
C ARG A 74 -1.65 -26.84 3.64
N ALA A 75 -1.24 -26.97 2.36
CA ALA A 75 -0.82 -28.24 1.83
C ALA A 75 0.44 -28.77 2.55
N GLU A 76 0.50 -30.07 2.78
CA GLU A 76 1.69 -30.76 3.26
C GLU A 76 2.51 -31.22 2.06
N PHE A 77 3.84 -31.24 2.22
CA PHE A 77 4.76 -31.66 1.17
C PHE A 77 5.48 -32.91 1.62
N ASN A 78 4.98 -34.08 1.18
CA ASN A 78 5.51 -35.37 1.59
C ASN A 78 6.49 -35.90 0.55
N VAL A 79 7.65 -36.41 0.99
CA VAL A 79 8.60 -37.08 0.09
C VAL A 79 7.91 -38.23 -0.63
N ALA A 80 7.99 -38.26 -1.94
CA ALA A 80 7.34 -39.26 -2.79
C ALA A 80 8.33 -39.92 -3.74
N GLU A 81 8.28 -41.26 -3.83
CA GLU A 81 9.05 -42.04 -4.81
C GLU A 81 8.21 -42.23 -6.10
N LYS A 82 7.82 -41.11 -6.72
CA LYS A 82 7.05 -41.07 -7.96
C LYS A 82 7.61 -40.01 -8.92
N ALA A 83 7.14 -40.02 -10.15
CA ALA A 83 7.34 -38.91 -11.08
C ALA A 83 6.56 -37.69 -10.59
N ALA A 84 7.14 -36.50 -10.72
CA ALA A 84 6.51 -35.26 -10.30
C ALA A 84 5.30 -34.92 -11.17
N ASP A 85 4.15 -34.77 -10.55
CA ASP A 85 2.94 -34.25 -11.20
C ASP A 85 2.94 -32.71 -11.13
N LYS A 86 2.09 -32.04 -11.91
CA LYS A 86 1.90 -30.60 -11.79
C LYS A 86 1.47 -30.24 -10.38
N GLY A 87 2.16 -29.24 -9.77
CA GLY A 87 1.93 -28.78 -8.41
C GLY A 87 2.77 -29.49 -7.35
N ASP A 88 3.47 -30.58 -7.69
CA ASP A 88 4.47 -31.20 -6.80
C ASP A 88 5.72 -30.32 -6.74
N TYR A 89 6.46 -30.40 -5.65
CA TYR A 89 7.73 -29.69 -5.46
C TYR A 89 8.91 -30.60 -5.75
N VAL A 90 9.81 -30.16 -6.62
CA VAL A 90 11.01 -30.89 -6.98
C VAL A 90 12.24 -30.13 -6.50
N ARG A 91 13.03 -30.77 -5.62
CA ARG A 91 14.37 -30.30 -5.33
C ARG A 91 15.26 -30.64 -6.49
N CYS A 92 15.86 -29.64 -7.10
CA CYS A 92 16.69 -29.84 -8.28
C CYS A 92 17.92 -28.95 -8.29
N SER A 93 18.83 -29.27 -9.16
CA SER A 93 19.97 -28.43 -9.55
C SER A 93 19.96 -28.22 -11.05
N TYR A 94 20.45 -27.08 -11.51
CA TYR A 94 20.57 -26.81 -12.93
C TYR A 94 21.75 -25.90 -13.25
N GLU A 95 22.23 -26.02 -14.49
CA GLU A 95 23.26 -25.18 -15.08
C GLU A 95 22.89 -24.84 -16.53
N GLY A 96 22.83 -23.54 -16.85
CA GLY A 96 22.47 -23.04 -18.17
C GLY A 96 23.69 -22.67 -19.01
N LYS A 97 23.60 -22.94 -20.32
CA LYS A 97 24.59 -22.57 -21.34
C LYS A 97 23.96 -21.94 -22.55
N ILE A 98 24.66 -20.95 -23.14
CA ILE A 98 24.35 -20.36 -24.44
C ILE A 98 25.56 -20.65 -25.35
N GLY A 99 25.44 -21.65 -26.23
CA GLY A 99 26.59 -22.20 -26.93
C GLY A 99 27.58 -22.84 -25.95
N ASP A 100 28.78 -22.37 -25.89
CA ASP A 100 29.85 -22.84 -24.97
C ASP A 100 29.98 -22.00 -23.70
N GLU A 101 29.27 -20.88 -23.59
CA GLU A 101 29.36 -19.96 -22.46
C GLU A 101 28.31 -20.28 -21.36
N LEU A 102 28.74 -20.20 -20.09
CA LEU A 102 27.81 -20.35 -18.97
C LEU A 102 26.91 -19.12 -18.84
N VAL A 103 25.61 -19.33 -18.67
CA VAL A 103 24.67 -18.23 -18.41
C VAL A 103 25.01 -17.50 -17.12
N ALA A 104 25.55 -18.20 -16.12
CA ALA A 104 25.98 -17.61 -14.85
C ALA A 104 27.08 -16.56 -15.02
N ASP A 105 27.95 -16.70 -16.03
CA ASP A 105 29.03 -15.73 -16.32
C ASP A 105 28.49 -14.50 -17.06
N LEU A 106 27.40 -14.65 -17.81
CA LEU A 106 26.75 -13.55 -18.54
C LEU A 106 25.88 -12.67 -17.63
N VAL A 107 25.31 -13.25 -16.58
CA VAL A 107 24.38 -12.55 -15.65
C VAL A 107 24.71 -12.86 -14.18
N PRO A 108 25.90 -12.50 -13.69
CA PRO A 108 26.33 -12.84 -12.33
C PRO A 108 25.48 -12.21 -11.23
N GLU A 109 24.79 -11.09 -11.52
CA GLU A 109 23.90 -10.41 -10.58
C GLU A 109 22.52 -11.08 -10.42
N THR A 110 22.19 -12.00 -11.34
CA THR A 110 20.89 -12.72 -11.34
C THR A 110 21.11 -14.24 -11.43
N PRO A 111 21.67 -14.88 -10.38
CA PRO A 111 22.08 -16.29 -10.41
C PRO A 111 20.93 -17.27 -10.70
N MET A 112 19.69 -16.85 -10.48
CA MET A 112 18.51 -17.66 -10.79
C MET A 112 18.34 -17.98 -12.28
N TYR A 113 18.92 -17.17 -13.18
CA TYR A 113 18.93 -17.47 -14.61
C TYR A 113 20.15 -18.31 -15.06
N GLY A 114 21.20 -18.34 -14.27
CA GLY A 114 22.45 -19.01 -14.60
C GLY A 114 22.53 -20.45 -14.15
N SER A 115 22.75 -20.64 -12.86
CA SER A 115 22.86 -21.96 -12.24
C SER A 115 22.43 -21.95 -10.81
N GLN A 116 21.82 -23.03 -10.37
CA GLN A 116 21.47 -23.29 -8.98
C GLN A 116 21.95 -24.70 -8.59
N LYS A 117 22.69 -24.77 -7.51
CA LYS A 117 23.14 -26.07 -6.96
C LYS A 117 22.04 -26.81 -6.24
N VAL A 118 21.11 -26.07 -5.62
CA VAL A 118 19.93 -26.58 -4.94
C VAL A 118 18.84 -25.53 -5.01
N THR A 119 17.71 -25.88 -5.57
CA THR A 119 16.47 -25.09 -5.59
C THR A 119 15.27 -25.99 -5.42
N TRP A 120 14.15 -25.40 -5.05
CA TRP A 120 12.84 -26.06 -5.04
C TRP A 120 11.96 -25.40 -6.07
N GLU A 121 11.51 -26.20 -7.05
CA GLU A 121 10.61 -25.73 -8.10
C GLU A 121 9.25 -26.42 -8.00
N GLU A 122 8.17 -25.64 -8.11
CA GLU A 122 6.82 -26.21 -8.22
C GLU A 122 6.60 -26.64 -9.68
N ALA A 123 6.43 -27.94 -9.90
CA ALA A 123 6.33 -28.54 -11.21
C ALA A 123 5.16 -27.96 -12.01
N GLY A 124 5.44 -27.36 -13.16
CA GLY A 124 4.46 -26.80 -14.08
C GLY A 124 3.71 -25.56 -13.58
N ALA A 125 4.28 -24.83 -12.60
CA ALA A 125 3.76 -23.54 -12.17
C ALA A 125 4.00 -22.47 -13.24
N GLU A 126 3.06 -21.53 -13.38
CA GLU A 126 3.15 -20.42 -14.34
C GLU A 126 3.53 -19.12 -13.64
N GLY A 127 4.32 -18.27 -14.32
CA GLY A 127 4.67 -16.93 -13.83
C GLY A 127 5.60 -16.93 -12.61
N THR A 128 6.35 -18.00 -12.37
CA THR A 128 7.36 -18.07 -11.32
C THR A 128 8.61 -17.27 -11.68
N PRO A 129 9.26 -16.62 -10.70
CA PRO A 129 10.57 -16.01 -10.94
C PRO A 129 11.59 -17.07 -11.40
N GLY A 130 12.39 -16.77 -12.41
CA GLY A 130 13.44 -17.66 -12.89
C GLY A 130 13.22 -18.20 -14.30
N VAL A 131 13.60 -19.46 -14.53
CA VAL A 131 13.58 -20.08 -15.86
C VAL A 131 12.36 -21.00 -16.01
N GLN A 132 11.34 -20.56 -16.75
CA GLN A 132 10.10 -21.32 -16.95
C GLN A 132 10.37 -22.73 -17.51
N ALA A 133 11.34 -22.90 -18.41
CA ALA A 133 11.71 -24.19 -18.96
C ALA A 133 12.17 -25.22 -17.92
N ILE A 134 12.70 -24.77 -16.76
CA ILE A 134 13.06 -25.65 -15.65
C ILE A 134 11.80 -26.11 -14.92
N VAL A 135 10.91 -25.19 -14.62
CA VAL A 135 9.62 -25.45 -13.95
C VAL A 135 8.76 -26.44 -14.76
N ASP A 136 8.73 -26.27 -16.08
CA ASP A 136 8.06 -27.19 -17.00
C ASP A 136 8.84 -28.51 -17.15
N GLY A 137 10.17 -28.42 -17.10
CA GLY A 137 11.08 -29.54 -17.28
C GLY A 137 11.03 -30.56 -16.14
N VAL A 138 10.80 -30.14 -14.91
CA VAL A 138 10.72 -31.02 -13.73
C VAL A 138 9.44 -31.87 -13.73
N VAL A 139 8.42 -31.50 -14.51
CA VAL A 139 7.20 -32.32 -14.66
C VAL A 139 7.55 -33.68 -15.26
N GLY A 140 7.14 -34.74 -14.59
CA GLY A 140 7.40 -36.11 -14.97
C GLY A 140 8.77 -36.68 -14.58
N MET A 141 9.65 -35.88 -13.92
CA MET A 141 10.95 -36.35 -13.42
C MET A 141 10.79 -37.06 -12.08
N GLN A 142 11.61 -38.08 -11.87
CA GLN A 142 11.80 -38.75 -10.58
C GLN A 142 13.12 -38.33 -9.93
N ALA A 143 13.25 -38.61 -8.66
CA ALA A 143 14.52 -38.40 -7.95
C ALA A 143 15.66 -39.17 -8.63
N GLY A 144 16.73 -38.47 -8.97
CA GLY A 144 17.89 -39.02 -9.70
C GLY A 144 17.87 -38.81 -11.22
N ASP A 145 16.76 -38.38 -11.77
CA ASP A 145 16.68 -38.13 -13.23
C ASP A 145 17.45 -36.88 -13.63
N GLU A 146 18.04 -36.95 -14.84
CA GLU A 146 18.71 -35.84 -15.51
C GLU A 146 18.04 -35.54 -16.85
N LYS A 147 17.86 -34.29 -17.19
CA LYS A 147 17.18 -33.87 -18.42
C LYS A 147 17.76 -32.55 -18.92
N GLU A 148 17.81 -32.36 -20.22
CA GLU A 148 18.12 -31.06 -20.82
C GLU A 148 16.82 -30.40 -21.25
N VAL A 149 16.71 -29.09 -20.92
CA VAL A 149 15.60 -28.23 -21.30
C VAL A 149 16.10 -26.97 -21.97
N THR A 150 15.34 -26.46 -22.93
CA THR A 150 15.70 -25.28 -23.70
C THR A 150 14.76 -24.14 -23.37
N MET A 151 15.35 -22.95 -23.14
CA MET A 151 14.62 -21.69 -22.92
C MET A 151 14.99 -20.69 -24.01
N GLU A 152 13.98 -20.15 -24.68
CA GLU A 152 14.11 -19.02 -25.58
C GLU A 152 13.70 -17.74 -24.84
N PHE A 153 14.66 -16.84 -24.62
CA PHE A 153 14.36 -15.57 -23.96
C PHE A 153 13.76 -14.58 -24.96
N PRO A 154 12.68 -13.85 -24.58
CA PRO A 154 12.10 -12.80 -25.41
C PRO A 154 13.12 -11.70 -25.78
N ALA A 155 12.89 -11.00 -26.90
CA ALA A 155 13.80 -9.95 -27.37
C ALA A 155 13.89 -8.74 -26.42
N ASP A 156 12.87 -8.54 -25.60
CA ASP A 156 12.76 -7.47 -24.58
C ASP A 156 13.05 -7.97 -23.16
N PHE A 157 13.62 -9.19 -23.04
CA PHE A 157 13.92 -9.80 -21.74
C PHE A 157 14.97 -9.01 -20.96
N LYS A 158 14.76 -8.91 -19.65
CA LYS A 158 15.76 -8.36 -18.72
C LYS A 158 16.26 -9.48 -17.81
N PRO A 159 17.60 -9.66 -17.70
CA PRO A 159 18.72 -8.83 -18.19
C PRO A 159 18.95 -8.90 -19.70
N GLU A 160 19.35 -7.77 -20.31
CA GLU A 160 19.61 -7.62 -21.75
C GLU A 160 20.62 -8.65 -22.30
N ALA A 161 21.55 -9.11 -21.46
CA ALA A 161 22.53 -10.13 -21.83
C ALA A 161 21.91 -11.45 -22.28
N LEU A 162 20.64 -11.72 -21.90
CA LEU A 162 19.88 -12.93 -22.30
C LEU A 162 18.85 -12.65 -23.39
N ALA A 163 18.50 -11.38 -23.65
CA ALA A 163 17.45 -11.00 -24.59
C ALA A 163 17.67 -11.60 -25.99
N GLY A 164 16.63 -12.28 -26.52
CA GLY A 164 16.64 -12.92 -27.83
C GLY A 164 17.57 -14.13 -27.95
N LYS A 165 18.13 -14.63 -26.86
CA LYS A 165 19.04 -15.79 -26.88
C LYS A 165 18.32 -17.07 -26.47
N THR A 166 18.85 -18.19 -26.94
CA THR A 166 18.42 -19.52 -26.57
C THR A 166 19.45 -20.16 -25.65
N ALA A 167 19.03 -20.56 -24.46
CA ALA A 167 19.85 -21.26 -23.48
C ALA A 167 19.40 -22.72 -23.33
N VAL A 168 20.37 -23.60 -23.12
CA VAL A 168 20.13 -25.02 -22.78
C VAL A 168 20.53 -25.22 -21.32
N TYR A 169 19.62 -25.78 -20.55
CA TYR A 169 19.83 -26.07 -19.13
C TYR A 169 19.91 -27.56 -18.90
N SER A 170 21.00 -27.99 -18.26
CA SER A 170 21.13 -29.35 -17.73
C SER A 170 20.47 -29.35 -16.35
N LEU A 171 19.39 -30.11 -16.22
CA LEU A 171 18.54 -30.18 -15.03
C LEU A 171 18.67 -31.56 -14.38
N LYS A 172 18.82 -31.60 -13.06
CA LYS A 172 18.89 -32.84 -12.29
C LYS A 172 17.88 -32.76 -11.13
N ALA A 173 16.97 -33.72 -11.05
CA ALA A 173 16.03 -33.86 -9.93
C ALA A 173 16.69 -34.67 -8.80
N GLU A 174 16.59 -34.18 -7.58
CA GLU A 174 17.17 -34.83 -6.40
C GLU A 174 16.09 -35.45 -5.48
N GLU A 175 14.97 -34.77 -5.30
CA GLU A 175 13.88 -35.19 -4.43
C GLU A 175 12.55 -34.67 -4.99
N VAL A 176 11.53 -35.49 -4.94
CA VAL A 176 10.16 -35.11 -5.29
C VAL A 176 9.32 -35.07 -4.02
N ARG A 177 8.56 -34.02 -3.83
CA ARG A 177 7.56 -33.91 -2.77
C ARG A 177 6.18 -33.69 -3.37
N GLU A 178 5.30 -34.62 -3.03
CA GLU A 178 3.90 -34.52 -3.39
C GLU A 178 3.20 -33.46 -2.54
N LYS A 179 2.48 -32.58 -3.22
CA LYS A 179 1.62 -31.58 -2.58
C LYS A 179 0.31 -32.25 -2.19
N VAL A 180 0.15 -32.50 -0.90
CA VAL A 180 -1.07 -33.12 -0.36
C VAL A 180 -1.95 -32.02 0.23
N MET A 181 -3.10 -31.79 -0.41
CA MET A 181 -4.09 -30.84 0.10
C MET A 181 -4.67 -31.33 1.42
N PRO A 182 -4.97 -30.43 2.38
CA PRO A 182 -5.57 -30.81 3.64
C PRO A 182 -6.92 -31.52 3.42
N ALA A 183 -7.15 -32.58 4.20
CA ALA A 183 -8.48 -33.21 4.21
C ALA A 183 -9.50 -32.19 4.77
N MET A 184 -10.59 -31.98 4.05
CA MET A 184 -11.67 -31.09 4.49
C MET A 184 -12.62 -31.83 5.46
N ASP A 185 -12.07 -32.17 6.63
CA ASP A 185 -12.77 -32.84 7.70
C ASP A 185 -13.19 -31.88 8.84
N ASP A 186 -13.88 -32.40 9.83
CA ASP A 186 -14.35 -31.61 10.98
C ASP A 186 -13.19 -30.91 11.72
N ALA A 187 -12.00 -31.54 11.76
CA ALA A 187 -10.82 -30.95 12.40
C ALA A 187 -10.29 -29.75 11.62
N PHE A 188 -10.28 -29.85 10.28
CA PHE A 188 -9.93 -28.73 9.40
C PHE A 188 -10.88 -27.55 9.58
N PHE A 189 -12.20 -27.78 9.50
CA PHE A 189 -13.18 -26.70 9.66
C PHE A 189 -13.15 -26.10 11.08
N ALA A 190 -12.95 -26.88 12.10
CA ALA A 190 -12.76 -26.40 13.48
C ALA A 190 -11.55 -25.49 13.60
N SER A 191 -10.43 -25.81 12.94
CA SER A 191 -9.22 -25.00 12.92
C SER A 191 -9.45 -23.62 12.28
N MET A 192 -10.38 -23.55 11.32
CA MET A 192 -10.82 -22.34 10.64
C MET A 192 -11.94 -21.61 11.35
N GLN A 193 -12.44 -22.16 12.46
CA GLN A 193 -13.57 -21.65 13.22
C GLN A 193 -14.84 -21.53 12.37
N VAL A 194 -15.08 -22.49 11.50
CA VAL A 194 -16.28 -22.65 10.66
C VAL A 194 -16.84 -24.06 10.84
N LYS A 195 -18.09 -24.28 10.45
CA LYS A 195 -18.78 -25.57 10.61
C LYS A 195 -18.50 -26.50 9.43
N ASP A 196 -18.47 -25.95 8.22
CA ASP A 196 -18.37 -26.70 6.97
C ASP A 196 -17.80 -25.83 5.85
N GLU A 197 -17.64 -26.44 4.67
CA GLU A 197 -17.16 -25.77 3.48
C GLU A 197 -18.07 -24.61 3.03
N ALA A 198 -19.38 -24.73 3.21
CA ALA A 198 -20.32 -23.69 2.80
C ALA A 198 -20.11 -22.40 3.63
N GLU A 199 -19.97 -22.53 4.96
CA GLU A 199 -19.66 -21.40 5.84
C GLU A 199 -18.29 -20.79 5.53
N LEU A 200 -17.31 -21.63 5.17
CA LEU A 200 -15.98 -21.15 4.78
C LEU A 200 -16.03 -20.32 3.49
N ARG A 201 -16.73 -20.82 2.47
CA ARG A 201 -16.93 -20.11 1.20
C ARG A 201 -17.71 -18.80 1.39
N GLU A 202 -18.73 -18.79 2.25
CA GLU A 202 -19.46 -17.58 2.61
C GLU A 202 -18.55 -16.55 3.28
N ARG A 203 -17.67 -16.98 4.21
CA ARG A 203 -16.71 -16.10 4.86
C ARG A 203 -15.69 -15.53 3.88
N ILE A 204 -15.21 -16.33 2.92
CA ILE A 204 -14.34 -15.89 1.83
C ILE A 204 -15.06 -14.84 0.97
N SER A 205 -16.30 -15.09 0.58
CA SER A 205 -17.12 -14.14 -0.19
C SER A 205 -17.26 -12.80 0.56
N GLN A 206 -17.61 -12.83 1.82
CA GLN A 206 -17.72 -11.62 2.68
C GLN A 206 -16.39 -10.88 2.80
N ASN A 207 -15.26 -11.60 2.87
CA ASN A 207 -13.94 -10.99 2.90
C ASN A 207 -13.61 -10.27 1.59
N ILE A 208 -13.84 -10.93 0.44
CA ILE A 208 -13.63 -10.34 -0.90
C ILE A 208 -14.52 -9.09 -1.07
N GLU A 209 -15.79 -9.18 -0.70
CA GLU A 209 -16.71 -8.05 -0.76
C GLU A 209 -16.27 -6.89 0.14
N GLY A 210 -15.77 -7.21 1.34
CA GLY A 210 -15.21 -6.22 2.26
C GLY A 210 -14.02 -5.50 1.66
N GLN A 211 -13.08 -6.23 1.07
CA GLN A 211 -11.91 -5.66 0.40
C GLN A 211 -12.30 -4.79 -0.81
N LYS A 212 -13.27 -5.24 -1.63
CA LYS A 212 -13.78 -4.46 -2.76
C LYS A 212 -14.48 -3.17 -2.30
N LYS A 213 -15.28 -3.22 -1.24
CA LYS A 213 -15.92 -2.04 -0.64
C LYS A 213 -14.89 -1.04 -0.12
N GLU A 214 -13.85 -1.51 0.55
CA GLU A 214 -12.75 -0.67 1.03
C GLU A 214 -11.96 -0.04 -0.14
N LYS A 215 -11.62 -0.83 -1.16
CA LYS A 215 -10.98 -0.33 -2.39
C LYS A 215 -11.82 0.76 -3.05
N ASN A 216 -13.12 0.54 -3.21
CA ASN A 216 -14.04 1.53 -3.77
C ASN A 216 -14.12 2.80 -2.91
N SER A 217 -14.25 2.66 -1.59
CA SER A 217 -14.28 3.81 -0.68
C SER A 217 -13.02 4.68 -0.81
N ASN A 218 -11.85 4.05 -0.90
CA ASN A 218 -10.58 4.75 -1.07
C ASN A 218 -10.50 5.43 -2.45
N ALA A 219 -10.95 4.76 -3.52
CA ALA A 219 -11.00 5.31 -4.87
C ALA A 219 -11.99 6.48 -4.98
N GLU A 220 -13.18 6.38 -4.38
CA GLU A 220 -14.16 7.47 -4.34
C GLU A 220 -13.61 8.70 -3.59
N ARG A 221 -12.94 8.51 -2.44
CA ARG A 221 -12.27 9.60 -1.70
C ARG A 221 -11.19 10.29 -2.53
N GLN A 222 -10.40 9.51 -3.24
CA GLN A 222 -9.37 10.04 -4.13
C GLN A 222 -9.99 10.87 -5.26
N GLN A 223 -11.00 10.35 -5.96
CA GLN A 223 -11.69 11.05 -7.05
C GLN A 223 -12.32 12.37 -6.57
N ILE A 224 -12.95 12.39 -5.40
CA ILE A 224 -13.47 13.63 -4.80
C ILE A 224 -12.34 14.60 -4.51
N THR A 225 -11.25 14.12 -3.91
CA THR A 225 -10.09 14.98 -3.61
C THR A 225 -9.52 15.61 -4.87
N GLU A 226 -9.33 14.85 -5.94
CA GLU A 226 -8.85 15.35 -7.24
C GLU A 226 -9.79 16.41 -7.84
N GLN A 227 -11.10 16.17 -7.79
CA GLN A 227 -12.09 17.14 -8.29
C GLN A 227 -12.10 18.43 -7.46
N LEU A 228 -12.00 18.34 -6.13
CA LEU A 228 -11.91 19.50 -5.25
C LEU A 228 -10.62 20.29 -5.49
N LEU A 229 -9.47 19.62 -5.63
CA LEU A 229 -8.20 20.25 -5.93
C LEU A 229 -8.21 20.99 -7.26
N ALA A 230 -8.86 20.42 -8.27
CA ALA A 230 -8.98 21.03 -9.60
C ALA A 230 -9.98 22.19 -9.66
N SER A 231 -10.92 22.25 -8.71
CA SER A 231 -12.05 23.20 -8.76
C SER A 231 -11.73 24.59 -8.24
N VAL A 232 -10.65 24.78 -7.50
CA VAL A 232 -10.27 26.06 -6.88
C VAL A 232 -8.76 26.26 -6.89
N GLU A 233 -8.34 27.51 -7.17
CA GLU A 233 -6.94 27.92 -7.12
C GLU A 233 -6.74 28.98 -6.04
N PHE A 234 -5.77 28.81 -5.17
CA PHE A 234 -5.31 29.79 -4.19
C PHE A 234 -3.85 29.50 -3.77
N ALA A 235 -3.16 30.54 -3.33
CA ALA A 235 -1.78 30.39 -2.88
C ALA A 235 -1.73 29.82 -1.47
N ILE A 236 -0.87 28.82 -1.29
CA ILE A 236 -0.52 28.25 0.02
C ILE A 236 0.85 28.80 0.42
N PRO A 237 1.03 29.24 1.66
CA PRO A 237 2.33 29.73 2.15
C PRO A 237 3.45 28.70 1.99
N GLU A 238 4.63 29.14 1.52
CA GLU A 238 5.79 28.27 1.30
C GLU A 238 6.22 27.55 2.59
N SER A 239 6.21 28.24 3.74
CA SER A 239 6.58 27.66 5.04
C SER A 239 5.70 26.45 5.39
N GLY A 240 4.42 26.51 5.03
CA GLY A 240 3.48 25.40 5.20
C GLY A 240 3.83 24.23 4.30
N ILE A 241 4.15 24.50 3.02
CA ILE A 241 4.54 23.47 2.06
C ILE A 241 5.86 22.81 2.50
N GLU A 242 6.86 23.59 2.92
CA GLU A 242 8.14 23.05 3.40
C GLU A 242 7.95 22.12 4.61
N SER A 243 7.22 22.58 5.63
CA SER A 243 6.94 21.78 6.82
C SER A 243 6.18 20.48 6.51
N GLU A 244 5.18 20.54 5.64
CA GLU A 244 4.42 19.36 5.22
C GLU A 244 5.26 18.42 4.34
N THR A 245 6.15 18.97 3.49
CA THR A 245 7.10 18.20 2.66
C THR A 245 8.02 17.35 3.54
N GLU A 246 8.57 17.96 4.60
CA GLU A 246 9.39 17.22 5.58
C GLU A 246 8.59 16.10 6.26
N ALA A 247 7.33 16.34 6.58
CA ALA A 247 6.47 15.33 7.18
C ALA A 247 6.19 14.18 6.21
N VAL A 248 5.85 14.49 4.95
CA VAL A 248 5.62 13.49 3.89
C VAL A 248 6.87 12.65 3.64
N LEU A 249 8.04 13.28 3.55
CA LEU A 249 9.32 12.57 3.36
C LEU A 249 9.61 11.64 4.54
N ARG A 250 9.44 12.12 5.77
CA ARG A 250 9.66 11.34 6.98
C ARG A 250 8.77 10.10 7.02
N ASP A 251 7.48 10.28 6.75
CA ASP A 251 6.50 9.19 6.71
C ASP A 251 6.83 8.17 5.59
N PHE A 252 7.27 8.68 4.42
CA PHE A 252 7.68 7.84 3.29
C PHE A 252 8.93 7.03 3.64
N MET A 253 9.97 7.67 4.15
CA MET A 253 11.20 7.00 4.55
C MET A 253 10.95 5.95 5.62
N GLN A 254 10.19 6.29 6.66
CA GLN A 254 9.89 5.36 7.74
C GLN A 254 9.17 4.09 7.24
N ARG A 255 8.19 4.23 6.34
CA ARG A 255 7.47 3.08 5.76
C ARG A 255 8.38 2.20 4.90
N ASN A 256 9.21 2.81 4.05
CA ASN A 256 10.09 2.06 3.16
C ASN A 256 11.24 1.38 3.94
N MET A 257 11.77 2.01 4.99
CA MET A 257 12.76 1.38 5.87
C MET A 257 12.19 0.16 6.59
N GLN A 258 10.92 0.18 6.99
CA GLN A 258 10.23 -1.00 7.54
C GLN A 258 10.08 -2.14 6.52
N GLN A 259 10.11 -1.81 5.23
CA GLN A 259 10.08 -2.77 4.11
C GLN A 259 11.47 -3.17 3.61
N GLY A 260 12.54 -2.70 4.26
CA GLY A 260 13.92 -3.10 3.97
C GLY A 260 14.71 -2.15 3.06
N ALA A 261 14.17 -0.97 2.71
CA ALA A 261 14.94 0.04 1.98
C ALA A 261 16.06 0.62 2.86
N SER A 262 17.20 0.94 2.25
CA SER A 262 18.35 1.52 2.92
C SER A 262 18.44 3.05 2.77
N GLU A 263 19.19 3.71 3.65
CA GLU A 263 19.46 5.15 3.51
C GLU A 263 20.14 5.50 2.18
N ALA A 264 20.96 4.61 1.63
CA ALA A 264 21.62 4.81 0.35
C ALA A 264 20.64 4.91 -0.82
N ASP A 265 19.53 4.16 -0.76
CA ASP A 265 18.47 4.19 -1.79
C ASP A 265 17.77 5.56 -1.80
N PHE A 266 17.60 6.18 -0.63
CA PHE A 266 17.01 7.53 -0.51
C PHE A 266 17.96 8.62 -0.98
N GLU A 267 19.24 8.55 -0.63
CA GLU A 267 20.24 9.53 -1.09
C GLU A 267 20.42 9.49 -2.62
N ALA A 268 20.36 8.31 -3.24
CA ALA A 268 20.47 8.16 -4.70
C ALA A 268 19.33 8.86 -5.47
N HIS A 269 18.15 9.05 -4.83
CA HIS A 269 16.95 9.60 -5.47
C HIS A 269 16.44 10.86 -4.77
N LYS A 270 17.25 11.51 -3.96
CA LYS A 270 16.88 12.60 -3.06
C LYS A 270 16.10 13.74 -3.72
N GLU A 271 16.57 14.24 -4.87
CA GLU A 271 15.91 15.34 -5.58
C GLU A 271 14.50 14.95 -6.08
N GLN A 272 14.38 13.76 -6.67
CA GLN A 272 13.10 13.24 -7.17
C GLN A 272 12.12 13.00 -6.02
N LEU A 273 12.61 12.45 -4.91
CA LEU A 273 11.80 12.23 -3.70
C LEU A 273 11.33 13.56 -3.11
N HIS A 274 12.19 14.57 -3.06
CA HIS A 274 11.83 15.88 -2.55
C HIS A 274 10.79 16.58 -3.45
N GLU A 275 10.95 16.53 -4.79
CA GLU A 275 9.99 17.11 -5.73
C GLU A 275 8.61 16.42 -5.62
N GLY A 276 8.61 15.07 -5.59
CA GLY A 276 7.39 14.30 -5.41
C GLY A 276 6.70 14.58 -4.07
N ALA A 277 7.48 14.67 -2.99
CA ALA A 277 6.97 14.97 -1.66
C ALA A 277 6.43 16.41 -1.56
N SER A 278 7.08 17.39 -2.20
CA SER A 278 6.62 18.78 -2.24
C SER A 278 5.27 18.91 -2.96
N LYS A 279 5.11 18.22 -4.09
CA LYS A 279 3.82 18.16 -4.79
C LYS A 279 2.74 17.52 -3.93
N ALA A 280 3.04 16.37 -3.32
CA ALA A 280 2.10 15.68 -2.45
C ALA A 280 1.73 16.52 -1.20
N ALA A 281 2.70 17.23 -0.63
CA ALA A 281 2.49 18.16 0.48
C ALA A 281 1.57 19.33 0.11
N HIS A 282 1.80 19.93 -1.07
CA HIS A 282 0.94 20.99 -1.60
C HIS A 282 -0.51 20.50 -1.75
N ASP A 283 -0.73 19.36 -2.40
CA ASP A 283 -2.06 18.80 -2.63
C ASP A 283 -2.75 18.42 -1.33
N ARG A 284 -2.01 17.86 -0.36
CA ARG A 284 -2.50 17.51 0.98
C ARG A 284 -2.93 18.74 1.76
N LEU A 285 -2.12 19.81 1.75
CA LEU A 285 -2.47 21.07 2.40
C LEU A 285 -3.67 21.72 1.74
N LYS A 286 -3.69 21.78 0.41
CA LYS A 286 -4.81 22.36 -0.37
C LYS A 286 -6.11 21.64 -0.06
N SER A 287 -6.12 20.30 -0.10
CA SER A 287 -7.27 19.48 0.24
C SER A 287 -7.75 19.73 1.67
N ARG A 288 -6.81 19.75 2.64
CA ARG A 288 -7.12 20.02 4.06
C ARG A 288 -7.79 21.37 4.26
N LEU A 289 -7.31 22.41 3.59
CA LEU A 289 -7.88 23.76 3.69
C LEU A 289 -9.28 23.82 3.06
N ILE A 290 -9.48 23.20 1.91
CA ILE A 290 -10.79 23.12 1.26
C ILE A 290 -11.79 22.39 2.16
N LEU A 291 -11.44 21.21 2.65
CA LEU A 291 -12.29 20.41 3.54
C LEU A 291 -12.59 21.14 4.85
N SER A 292 -11.63 21.88 5.42
CA SER A 292 -11.84 22.68 6.63
C SER A 292 -12.87 23.78 6.40
N LYS A 293 -12.83 24.49 5.26
CA LYS A 293 -13.83 25.49 4.91
C LYS A 293 -15.21 24.92 4.63
N ILE A 294 -15.27 23.72 4.04
CA ILE A 294 -16.55 22.99 3.88
C ILE A 294 -17.09 22.59 5.26
N ALA A 295 -16.23 22.09 6.16
CA ALA A 295 -16.61 21.73 7.53
C ALA A 295 -17.22 22.92 8.31
N GLU A 296 -16.60 24.10 8.18
CA GLU A 296 -17.13 25.34 8.75
C GLU A 296 -18.53 25.70 8.19
N LYS A 297 -18.66 25.67 6.87
CA LYS A 297 -19.93 25.99 6.17
C LYS A 297 -21.05 25.03 6.57
N GLU A 298 -20.76 23.73 6.66
CA GLU A 298 -21.70 22.67 7.02
C GLU A 298 -21.85 22.50 8.55
N LYS A 299 -21.05 23.25 9.33
CA LYS A 299 -21.02 23.17 10.81
C LYS A 299 -20.74 21.76 11.34
N VAL A 300 -19.83 21.05 10.66
CA VAL A 300 -19.40 19.72 11.09
C VAL A 300 -18.66 19.84 12.43
N GLN A 301 -18.97 18.95 13.36
CA GLN A 301 -18.34 18.93 14.69
C GLN A 301 -17.79 17.57 15.03
N ALA A 302 -16.64 17.55 15.72
CA ALA A 302 -16.08 16.36 16.30
C ALA A 302 -16.74 16.10 17.68
N GLU A 303 -17.40 14.99 17.81
CA GLU A 303 -18.11 14.58 19.02
C GLU A 303 -17.27 13.58 19.84
N ASN A 304 -17.62 13.37 21.11
CA ASN A 304 -16.88 12.45 21.98
C ASN A 304 -16.87 11.01 21.46
N ASP A 305 -17.92 10.58 20.79
CA ASP A 305 -18.02 9.24 20.19
C ASP A 305 -17.04 9.08 19.01
N ASP A 306 -16.74 10.16 18.29
CA ASP A 306 -15.77 10.14 17.19
C ASP A 306 -14.35 9.93 17.74
N PHE A 307 -14.00 10.63 18.82
CA PHE A 307 -12.72 10.42 19.51
C PHE A 307 -12.60 8.99 20.05
N SER A 308 -13.69 8.48 20.64
CA SER A 308 -13.71 7.11 21.16
C SER A 308 -13.45 6.07 20.07
N ARG A 309 -14.11 6.22 18.91
CA ARG A 309 -13.89 5.35 17.73
C ARG A 309 -12.45 5.42 17.22
N LEU A 310 -11.90 6.63 17.08
CA LEU A 310 -10.53 6.80 16.60
C LEU A 310 -9.50 6.18 17.57
N ILE A 311 -9.68 6.36 18.88
CA ILE A 311 -8.83 5.76 19.91
C ILE A 311 -8.91 4.23 19.87
N MET A 312 -10.10 3.66 19.72
CA MET A 312 -10.27 2.20 19.62
C MET A 312 -9.61 1.64 18.37
N MET A 313 -9.72 2.34 17.23
CA MET A 313 -9.05 1.95 15.99
C MET A 313 -7.52 2.00 16.14
N GLN A 314 -6.97 3.06 16.73
CA GLN A 314 -5.53 3.15 17.01
C GLN A 314 -5.05 2.05 17.97
N ALA A 315 -5.84 1.75 19.00
CA ALA A 315 -5.54 0.68 19.96
C ALA A 315 -5.48 -0.69 19.27
N GLN A 316 -6.40 -0.96 18.35
CA GLN A 316 -6.44 -2.20 17.59
C GLN A 316 -5.23 -2.32 16.63
N GLN A 317 -4.84 -1.22 15.98
CA GLN A 317 -3.70 -1.21 15.05
C GLN A 317 -2.35 -1.33 15.77
N SER A 318 -2.19 -0.63 16.90
CA SER A 318 -0.93 -0.62 17.66
C SER A 318 -0.78 -1.79 18.64
N GLY A 319 -1.88 -2.50 18.96
CA GLY A 319 -1.92 -3.50 20.02
C GLY A 319 -1.84 -2.91 21.43
N GLU A 320 -1.93 -1.59 21.56
CA GLU A 320 -1.90 -0.90 22.85
C GLU A 320 -3.30 -0.84 23.49
N LYS A 321 -3.32 -0.70 24.83
CA LYS A 321 -4.59 -0.52 25.54
C LYS A 321 -5.15 0.89 25.31
N PRO A 322 -6.47 1.04 25.02
CA PRO A 322 -7.10 2.34 24.81
C PRO A 322 -6.83 3.37 25.92
N GLU A 323 -6.80 2.91 27.19
CA GLU A 323 -6.57 3.79 28.35
C GLU A 323 -5.15 4.39 28.36
N LYS A 324 -4.17 3.68 27.77
CA LYS A 324 -2.79 4.22 27.64
C LYS A 324 -2.78 5.34 26.60
N ILE A 325 -3.41 5.11 25.44
CA ILE A 325 -3.53 6.11 24.38
C ILE A 325 -4.23 7.37 24.88
N VAL A 326 -5.35 7.22 25.61
CA VAL A 326 -6.08 8.35 26.22
C VAL A 326 -5.16 9.16 27.16
N LYS A 327 -4.39 8.50 28.02
CA LYS A 327 -3.48 9.17 28.94
C LYS A 327 -2.35 9.94 28.24
N GLU A 328 -1.88 9.43 27.10
CA GLU A 328 -0.86 10.11 26.31
C GLU A 328 -1.44 11.32 25.58
N ILE A 329 -2.63 11.19 25.00
CA ILE A 329 -3.32 12.27 24.31
C ILE A 329 -3.65 13.41 25.27
N GLN A 330 -4.11 13.11 26.49
CA GLN A 330 -4.44 14.12 27.50
C GLN A 330 -3.26 14.96 27.96
N LYS A 331 -2.02 14.49 27.78
CA LYS A 331 -0.79 15.23 28.14
C LYS A 331 -0.37 16.24 27.08
N ASP A 332 -0.88 16.12 25.88
CA ASP A 332 -0.45 16.92 24.72
C ASP A 332 -1.67 17.51 24.00
N GLN A 333 -1.88 18.81 24.20
CA GLN A 333 -2.98 19.54 23.57
C GLN A 333 -2.90 19.52 22.03
N SER A 334 -1.69 19.44 21.48
CA SER A 334 -1.48 19.38 20.03
C SER A 334 -2.06 18.07 19.46
N ARG A 335 -1.88 16.95 20.16
CA ARG A 335 -2.47 15.66 19.77
C ARG A 335 -4.00 15.70 19.74
N ILE A 336 -4.60 16.33 20.75
CA ILE A 336 -6.07 16.51 20.78
C ILE A 336 -6.54 17.32 19.59
N ASN A 337 -5.84 18.41 19.26
CA ASN A 337 -6.18 19.27 18.14
C ASN A 337 -5.99 18.54 16.79
N ASN A 338 -4.93 17.75 16.64
CA ASN A 338 -4.69 16.94 15.44
C ASN A 338 -5.79 15.89 15.25
N MET A 339 -6.16 15.16 16.31
CA MET A 339 -7.26 14.19 16.25
C MET A 339 -8.59 14.86 15.92
N ARG A 340 -8.87 16.03 16.50
CA ARG A 340 -10.07 16.79 16.17
C ARG A 340 -10.09 17.18 14.70
N SER A 341 -8.97 17.66 14.18
CA SER A 341 -8.82 18.00 12.76
C SER A 341 -9.04 16.78 11.87
N GLU A 342 -8.44 15.66 12.19
CA GLU A 342 -8.61 14.40 11.49
C GLU A 342 -10.09 13.95 11.45
N ILE A 343 -10.77 13.99 12.59
CA ILE A 343 -12.20 13.67 12.69
C ILE A 343 -13.04 14.61 11.83
N LEU A 344 -12.78 15.92 11.90
CA LEU A 344 -13.52 16.91 11.11
C LEU A 344 -13.35 16.69 9.62
N LEU A 345 -12.11 16.48 9.17
CA LEU A 345 -11.81 16.22 7.74
C LEU A 345 -12.44 14.92 7.26
N GLY A 346 -12.37 13.86 8.08
CA GLY A 346 -12.99 12.57 7.79
C GLY A 346 -14.51 12.69 7.65
N LYS A 347 -15.19 13.30 8.64
CA LYS A 347 -16.65 13.52 8.60
C LYS A 347 -17.08 14.42 7.45
N THR A 348 -16.25 15.40 7.09
CA THR A 348 -16.53 16.29 5.94
C THR A 348 -16.42 15.52 4.63
N MET A 349 -15.43 14.68 4.48
CA MET A 349 -15.29 13.81 3.32
C MET A 349 -16.48 12.83 3.21
N ASP A 350 -16.90 12.24 4.33
CA ASP A 350 -18.08 11.36 4.38
C ASP A 350 -19.34 12.11 3.95
N LEU A 351 -19.54 13.35 4.43
CA LEU A 351 -20.66 14.19 4.03
C LEU A 351 -20.66 14.48 2.52
N ILE A 352 -19.51 14.72 1.93
CA ILE A 352 -19.39 14.94 0.47
C ILE A 352 -19.69 13.66 -0.29
N LEU A 353 -19.17 12.52 0.17
CA LEU A 353 -19.43 11.19 -0.39
C LEU A 353 -20.92 10.83 -0.34
N ASP A 354 -21.61 11.17 0.73
CA ASP A 354 -23.05 10.92 0.87
C ASP A 354 -23.89 11.73 -0.15
N LYS A 355 -23.37 12.90 -0.56
CA LYS A 355 -24.00 13.76 -1.57
C LYS A 355 -23.48 13.51 -3.00
N ALA A 356 -22.53 12.59 -3.18
CA ALA A 356 -21.92 12.28 -4.47
C ALA A 356 -22.83 11.41 -5.35
N GLU A 357 -22.77 11.62 -6.66
CA GLU A 357 -23.41 10.80 -7.68
C GLU A 357 -22.50 9.61 -8.02
N ARG A 358 -22.92 8.38 -7.69
CA ARG A 358 -22.16 7.16 -7.94
C ARG A 358 -22.55 6.50 -9.24
N GLU A 359 -21.57 6.17 -10.06
CA GLU A 359 -21.73 5.36 -11.26
C GLU A 359 -20.89 4.08 -11.13
N THR A 360 -21.56 2.92 -11.17
CA THR A 360 -20.85 1.64 -11.14
C THR A 360 -20.40 1.28 -12.54
N VAL A 361 -19.11 1.17 -12.75
CA VAL A 361 -18.48 0.76 -14.00
C VAL A 361 -18.00 -0.69 -13.90
N ALA A 362 -17.97 -1.41 -15.02
CA ALA A 362 -17.39 -2.75 -15.04
C ALA A 362 -15.92 -2.68 -14.58
N ALA A 363 -15.51 -3.67 -13.77
CA ALA A 363 -14.10 -3.78 -13.39
C ALA A 363 -13.24 -3.79 -14.66
N ALA A 364 -12.20 -2.94 -14.69
CA ALA A 364 -11.22 -3.00 -15.75
C ALA A 364 -10.61 -4.40 -15.72
N THR A 365 -10.83 -5.19 -16.77
CA THR A 365 -10.11 -6.46 -16.94
C THR A 365 -8.63 -6.11 -16.93
N ALA A 366 -7.92 -6.56 -15.89
CA ALA A 366 -6.47 -6.49 -15.89
C ALA A 366 -6.01 -7.33 -17.09
N GLU A 367 -5.63 -6.67 -18.17
CA GLU A 367 -4.87 -7.33 -19.23
C GLU A 367 -3.56 -7.80 -18.60
N ALA A 368 -3.31 -9.09 -18.74
CA ALA A 368 -2.19 -9.85 -18.21
C ALA A 368 -0.83 -9.37 -18.73
#